data_74e9ca49f6bfbaeea1c047a337cc39ad
#
_entry.id   74e9ca49f6bfbaeea1c047a337cc39ad
#
_cell.length_a   1.000
_cell.length_b   1.000
_cell.length_c   1.000
_cell.angle_alpha   90.00
_cell.angle_beta   90.00
_cell.angle_gamma   90.00
#
_symmetry.space_group_name_H-M   'P 1'
#
loop_
_entity.id
_entity.type
_entity.pdbx_description
1 polymer ?
#
loop_
_entity_poly.entity_id
_entity_poly.type
_entity_poly.pdbx_seq_one_letter_code
_entity_poly.pdbx_strand_id
1 'polypeptide(L)'
;TATLRNDGSSRFNKNNRWGLFPSVALAWSLINEPFMEKTHNVLSNLKLRVGYGVTGQQEIGDYQFITKYTFSSSPSATYLGSYLLKPDGYSPDLKWEQTTTYNVGIDFGFLNNRISGSIEYYQKHTKDLLNTVNVAAGSNYTNRIVANVGTMKNEGVEFNINAVAVQTKDFSWDLGYNVTWNTSRITKLTANFNPNYEGIDAGSASYGSGTVLQKHQVGYAPSTYWLFQQVYDEYGNPVQNAVVDRNNDGQITAADRYMTDKSPMADFYMGLSSQFTYKNWDLGFNLRASIGNYVYNASNADGGSLNSFGNQGSISNYNKKAVEKTGFILTSSAEQKASDLFLENASFLKMDNITLGYTFKKFITDKLSGRISVSMQNVFTITKYSGLDPECDAIDQNIWPRPRTFTLGLNLNF
;
A
#
# COMPACT_ATOMS: atom_id res chain seq x y z
N THR A 1 21.06 -17.71 15.60
CA THR A 1 21.84 -16.64 14.96
C THR A 1 21.69 -15.37 15.76
N ALA A 2 22.79 -14.66 16.00
CA ALA A 2 22.79 -13.32 16.59
C ALA A 2 23.64 -12.41 15.68
N THR A 3 23.14 -11.20 15.41
CA THR A 3 23.83 -10.23 14.56
C THR A 3 23.79 -8.86 15.22
N LEU A 4 24.89 -8.15 15.12
CA LEU A 4 25.00 -6.76 15.54
C LEU A 4 25.55 -5.94 14.38
N ARG A 5 24.74 -4.99 13.87
CA ARG A 5 25.13 -4.10 12.77
C ARG A 5 25.21 -2.67 13.26
N ASN A 6 26.25 -1.98 12.85
CA ASN A 6 26.43 -0.56 13.14
C ASN A 6 26.56 0.20 11.81
N ASP A 7 25.58 1.04 11.50
CA ASP A 7 25.50 1.78 10.25
C ASP A 7 25.69 3.28 10.47
N GLY A 8 26.41 3.93 9.57
CA GLY A 8 26.64 5.37 9.61
C GLY A 8 26.00 6.08 8.42
N SER A 9 25.32 7.22 8.67
CA SER A 9 24.75 8.06 7.62
C SER A 9 25.18 9.51 7.76
N SER A 10 25.69 10.10 6.69
CA SER A 10 26.03 11.52 6.59
C SER A 10 24.82 12.45 6.56
N ARG A 11 23.60 11.92 6.45
CA ARG A 11 22.34 12.69 6.51
C ARG A 11 22.01 13.20 7.90
N PHE A 12 22.71 12.70 8.93
CA PHE A 12 22.57 13.10 10.32
C PHE A 12 23.82 13.84 10.82
N ASN A 13 23.66 14.62 11.85
CA ASN A 13 24.77 15.28 12.51
C ASN A 13 25.73 14.24 13.16
N LYS A 14 26.92 14.68 13.59
CA LYS A 14 27.96 13.79 14.14
C LYS A 14 27.46 12.93 15.32
N ASN A 15 26.58 13.47 16.16
CA ASN A 15 26.12 12.80 17.37
C ASN A 15 25.08 11.69 17.08
N ASN A 16 24.32 11.82 16.00
CA ASN A 16 23.21 10.93 15.61
C ASN A 16 23.53 10.11 14.36
N ARG A 17 24.76 10.21 13.84
CA ARG A 17 25.18 9.59 12.58
C ARG A 17 25.12 8.06 12.62
N TRP A 18 25.45 7.46 13.75
CA TRP A 18 25.57 6.02 13.91
C TRP A 18 24.34 5.41 14.52
N GLY A 19 23.82 4.34 13.90
CA GLY A 19 22.72 3.53 14.38
C GLY A 19 23.18 2.10 14.67
N LEU A 20 22.83 1.57 15.85
CA LEU A 20 23.12 0.20 16.24
C LEU A 20 21.87 -0.67 16.12
N PHE A 21 21.96 -1.75 15.34
CA PHE A 21 20.85 -2.60 14.96
C PHE A 21 21.12 -4.07 15.33
N PRO A 22 20.74 -4.48 16.55
CA PRO A 22 20.85 -5.88 16.97
C PRO A 22 19.75 -6.74 16.39
N SER A 23 20.05 -8.02 16.14
CA SER A 23 19.04 -9.04 15.85
C SER A 23 19.42 -10.39 16.44
N VAL A 24 18.39 -11.14 16.86
CA VAL A 24 18.54 -12.52 17.35
C VAL A 24 17.43 -13.37 16.74
N ALA A 25 17.78 -14.53 16.24
CA ALA A 25 16.84 -15.51 15.75
C ALA A 25 17.17 -16.91 16.30
N LEU A 26 16.16 -17.58 16.78
CA LEU A 26 16.19 -18.95 17.23
C LEU A 26 15.28 -19.80 16.35
N ALA A 27 15.74 -20.99 16.02
CA ALA A 27 14.97 -21.97 15.28
C ALA A 27 15.16 -23.35 15.92
N TRP A 28 14.04 -24.01 16.24
CA TRP A 28 14.04 -25.33 16.84
C TRP A 28 13.32 -26.31 15.91
N SER A 29 14.07 -27.30 15.43
CA SER A 29 13.54 -28.35 14.58
C SER A 29 12.89 -29.43 15.46
N LEU A 30 11.64 -29.22 15.82
CA LEU A 30 10.87 -30.11 16.70
C LEU A 30 10.76 -31.51 16.16
N ILE A 31 10.67 -31.65 14.82
CA ILE A 31 10.54 -32.96 14.18
C ILE A 31 11.70 -33.92 14.50
N ASN A 32 12.89 -33.38 14.80
CA ASN A 32 14.08 -34.18 15.08
C ASN A 32 14.17 -34.63 16.57
N GLU A 33 13.20 -34.23 17.38
CA GLU A 33 13.19 -34.59 18.80
C GLU A 33 12.62 -35.99 19.03
N PRO A 34 13.13 -36.77 20.02
CA PRO A 34 12.70 -38.13 20.27
C PRO A 34 11.21 -38.29 20.54
N PHE A 35 10.58 -37.28 21.15
CA PHE A 35 9.13 -37.31 21.42
C PHE A 35 8.27 -37.19 20.14
N MET A 36 8.84 -36.80 19.01
CA MET A 36 8.17 -36.66 17.71
C MET A 36 8.30 -37.91 16.83
N GLU A 37 9.08 -38.90 17.23
CA GLU A 37 9.40 -40.09 16.41
C GLU A 37 8.14 -40.81 15.87
N LYS A 38 7.09 -40.90 16.70
CA LYS A 38 5.83 -41.53 16.32
C LYS A 38 5.02 -40.76 15.27
N THR A 39 5.34 -39.51 15.02
CA THR A 39 4.63 -38.63 14.10
C THR A 39 5.23 -38.63 12.70
N HIS A 40 6.42 -39.16 12.49
CA HIS A 40 7.17 -39.12 11.22
C HIS A 40 6.44 -39.74 10.04
N ASN A 41 5.48 -40.64 10.28
CA ASN A 41 4.67 -41.24 9.23
C ASN A 41 3.74 -40.22 8.54
N VAL A 42 3.40 -39.12 9.23
CA VAL A 42 2.49 -38.08 8.71
C VAL A 42 3.20 -36.74 8.64
N LEU A 43 3.93 -36.41 9.67
CA LEU A 43 4.62 -35.12 9.82
C LEU A 43 6.07 -35.25 9.33
N SER A 44 6.41 -34.53 8.28
CA SER A 44 7.73 -34.57 7.64
C SER A 44 8.63 -33.43 8.07
N ASN A 45 8.02 -32.32 8.52
CA ASN A 45 8.73 -31.14 9.04
C ASN A 45 7.88 -30.46 10.10
N LEU A 46 8.49 -30.09 11.20
CA LEU A 46 7.92 -29.18 12.20
C LEU A 46 9.05 -28.38 12.82
N LYS A 47 9.00 -27.07 12.62
CA LYS A 47 10.06 -26.16 13.09
C LYS A 47 9.44 -24.90 13.69
N LEU A 48 9.82 -24.59 14.91
CA LEU A 48 9.47 -23.35 15.59
C LEU A 48 10.57 -22.30 15.32
N ARG A 49 10.16 -21.09 14.97
CA ARG A 49 11.04 -19.93 14.80
C ARG A 49 10.60 -18.79 15.70
N VAL A 50 11.57 -18.13 16.34
CA VAL A 50 11.36 -16.92 17.12
C VAL A 50 12.44 -15.92 16.72
N GLY A 51 12.04 -14.70 16.43
CA GLY A 51 12.93 -13.64 15.99
C GLY A 51 12.69 -12.33 16.72
N TYR A 52 13.77 -11.62 16.94
CA TYR A 52 13.80 -10.24 17.38
C TYR A 52 14.82 -9.49 16.54
N GLY A 53 14.47 -8.30 16.05
CA GLY A 53 15.41 -7.49 15.30
C GLY A 53 15.06 -6.02 15.33
N VAL A 54 16.07 -5.19 15.25
CA VAL A 54 15.94 -3.74 15.08
C VAL A 54 16.52 -3.35 13.74
N THR A 55 15.75 -2.58 12.98
CA THR A 55 16.16 -1.99 11.69
C THR A 55 16.08 -0.49 11.75
N GLY A 56 16.94 0.19 10.98
CA GLY A 56 16.98 1.65 10.89
C GLY A 56 16.55 2.14 9.51
N GLN A 57 15.89 3.29 9.48
CA GLN A 57 15.54 4.04 8.29
C GLN A 57 16.17 5.43 8.34
N GLN A 58 16.80 5.85 7.24
CA GLN A 58 17.51 7.11 7.11
C GLN A 58 17.08 7.92 5.87
N GLU A 59 16.05 7.51 5.16
CA GLU A 59 15.67 8.12 3.89
C GLU A 59 14.98 9.47 4.12
N ILE A 60 15.83 10.50 4.24
CA ILE A 60 15.47 11.91 4.29
C ILE A 60 16.30 12.66 3.25
N GLY A 61 15.87 13.87 2.90
CA GLY A 61 16.67 14.76 2.06
C GLY A 61 18.03 15.08 2.69
N ASP A 62 19.02 15.35 1.86
CA ASP A 62 20.35 15.67 2.33
C ASP A 62 20.39 17.02 3.06
N TYR A 63 21.28 17.14 4.03
CA TYR A 63 21.54 18.38 4.78
C TYR A 63 20.33 18.94 5.54
N GLN A 64 19.35 18.12 5.94
CA GLN A 64 18.19 18.57 6.73
C GLN A 64 18.55 18.98 8.18
N PHE A 65 19.74 18.59 8.67
CA PHE A 65 20.21 18.89 10.02
C PHE A 65 20.99 20.20 10.14
N ILE A 66 21.26 20.88 9.01
CA ILE A 66 21.96 22.20 8.98
C ILE A 66 21.13 23.24 8.21
N THR A 67 21.34 24.52 8.53
CA THR A 67 20.74 25.62 7.81
C THR A 67 21.24 25.63 6.37
N LYS A 68 20.31 25.70 5.42
CA LYS A 68 20.55 25.87 3.98
C LYS A 68 19.92 27.15 3.50
N TYR A 69 20.43 27.63 2.38
CA TYR A 69 19.80 28.75 1.66
C TYR A 69 19.37 28.25 0.29
N THR A 70 18.14 28.53 -0.08
CA THR A 70 17.60 28.20 -1.40
C THR A 70 17.39 29.48 -2.20
N PHE A 71 17.68 29.41 -3.51
CA PHE A 71 17.28 30.45 -4.44
C PHE A 71 15.80 30.29 -4.76
N SER A 72 15.06 31.38 -4.65
CA SER A 72 13.72 31.38 -5.22
C SER A 72 13.84 31.58 -6.73
N SER A 73 13.43 30.60 -7.51
CA SER A 73 13.38 30.70 -8.97
C SER A 73 12.17 31.48 -9.50
N SER A 74 11.30 31.93 -8.62
CA SER A 74 10.12 32.73 -9.02
C SER A 74 10.55 34.15 -9.45
N PRO A 75 10.10 34.65 -10.61
CA PRO A 75 10.33 36.05 -11.03
C PRO A 75 9.88 37.07 -10.00
N SER A 76 8.87 36.74 -9.17
CA SER A 76 8.37 37.57 -8.07
C SER A 76 9.28 37.61 -6.83
N ALA A 77 10.32 36.77 -6.78
CA ALA A 77 11.27 36.69 -5.67
C ALA A 77 12.56 37.44 -5.96
N THR A 78 12.58 38.36 -6.91
CA THR A 78 13.72 39.25 -7.17
C THR A 78 13.52 40.57 -6.43
N TYR A 79 14.60 41.05 -5.82
CA TYR A 79 14.67 42.40 -5.26
C TYR A 79 15.82 43.18 -5.95
N LEU A 80 15.52 44.34 -6.50
CA LEU A 80 16.46 45.15 -7.28
C LEU A 80 17.21 44.36 -8.38
N GLY A 81 16.48 43.44 -9.06
CA GLY A 81 17.06 42.64 -10.15
C GLY A 81 17.90 41.42 -9.71
N SER A 82 18.05 41.20 -8.41
CA SER A 82 18.77 40.03 -7.85
C SER A 82 17.86 39.04 -7.18
N TYR A 83 18.15 37.74 -7.32
CA TYR A 83 17.43 36.70 -6.61
C TYR A 83 17.73 36.75 -5.12
N LEU A 84 16.68 36.63 -4.30
CA LEU A 84 16.82 36.56 -2.85
C LEU A 84 17.15 35.15 -2.41
N LEU A 85 18.15 35.02 -1.56
CA LEU A 85 18.42 33.80 -0.81
C LEU A 85 17.43 33.69 0.36
N LYS A 86 16.69 32.59 0.40
CA LYS A 86 15.79 32.28 1.52
C LYS A 86 16.41 31.19 2.37
N PRO A 87 16.54 31.34 3.69
CA PRO A 87 16.95 30.27 4.56
C PRO A 87 15.87 29.19 4.60
N ASP A 88 16.30 27.94 4.61
CA ASP A 88 15.43 26.77 4.70
C ASP A 88 15.34 26.29 6.15
N GLY A 89 14.28 25.55 6.46
CA GLY A 89 14.11 24.93 7.76
C GLY A 89 15.14 23.83 8.01
N TYR A 90 15.54 23.65 9.26
CA TYR A 90 16.49 22.62 9.66
C TYR A 90 16.13 22.00 11.01
N SER A 91 16.60 20.77 11.23
CA SER A 91 16.42 20.05 12.48
C SER A 91 17.75 19.41 12.90
N PRO A 92 18.49 20.01 13.87
CA PRO A 92 19.84 19.59 14.22
C PRO A 92 19.87 18.20 14.91
N ASP A 93 18.75 17.78 15.49
CA ASP A 93 18.63 16.56 16.30
C ASP A 93 18.09 15.37 15.52
N LEU A 94 18.03 15.46 14.19
CA LEU A 94 17.62 14.36 13.33
C LEU A 94 18.45 13.11 13.58
N LYS A 95 17.76 11.97 13.72
CA LYS A 95 18.33 10.66 13.99
C LYS A 95 17.62 9.56 13.21
N TRP A 96 18.15 8.35 13.29
CA TRP A 96 17.56 7.17 12.70
C TRP A 96 16.13 6.92 13.21
N GLU A 97 15.20 6.72 12.29
CA GLU A 97 13.95 6.04 12.57
C GLU A 97 14.23 4.57 12.84
N GLN A 98 13.64 3.99 13.85
CA GLN A 98 13.91 2.61 14.26
C GLN A 98 12.63 1.79 14.31
N THR A 99 12.68 0.62 13.68
CA THR A 99 11.62 -0.39 13.77
C THR A 99 12.14 -1.62 14.51
N THR A 100 11.51 -1.92 15.63
CA THR A 100 11.72 -3.16 16.39
C THR A 100 10.67 -4.17 15.94
N THR A 101 11.11 -5.34 15.51
CA THR A 101 10.27 -6.45 15.05
C THR A 101 10.40 -7.63 16.00
N TYR A 102 9.26 -8.19 16.40
CA TYR A 102 9.11 -9.48 17.05
C TYR A 102 8.35 -10.40 16.11
N ASN A 103 8.82 -11.62 15.93
CA ASN A 103 8.11 -12.60 15.14
C ASN A 103 8.18 -14.00 15.74
N VAL A 104 7.10 -14.76 15.58
CA VAL A 104 7.00 -16.17 15.96
C VAL A 104 6.38 -16.90 14.79
N GLY A 105 7.00 -17.98 14.35
CA GLY A 105 6.53 -18.76 13.20
C GLY A 105 6.68 -20.27 13.41
N ILE A 106 5.80 -20.99 12.77
CA ILE A 106 5.84 -22.46 12.70
C ILE A 106 5.92 -22.84 11.22
N ASP A 107 6.98 -23.57 10.85
CA ASP A 107 7.07 -24.24 9.55
C ASP A 107 6.60 -25.70 9.72
N PHE A 108 5.78 -26.17 8.82
CA PHE A 108 5.25 -27.52 8.84
C PHE A 108 5.40 -28.21 7.49
N GLY A 109 5.44 -29.53 7.53
CA GLY A 109 5.42 -30.37 6.34
C GLY A 109 4.74 -31.72 6.64
N PHE A 110 3.87 -32.15 5.75
CA PHE A 110 3.13 -33.40 5.87
C PHE A 110 3.37 -34.30 4.66
N LEU A 111 3.22 -35.63 4.86
CA LEU A 111 3.24 -36.63 3.80
C LEU A 111 4.49 -36.51 2.90
N ASN A 112 5.69 -36.57 3.50
CA ASN A 112 6.97 -36.38 2.83
C ASN A 112 7.08 -35.01 2.12
N ASN A 113 6.64 -33.94 2.80
CA ASN A 113 6.56 -32.57 2.32
C ASN A 113 5.67 -32.38 1.08
N ARG A 114 4.77 -33.31 0.81
CA ARG A 114 3.76 -33.15 -0.22
C ARG A 114 2.83 -31.97 0.06
N ILE A 115 2.64 -31.66 1.35
CA ILE A 115 2.02 -30.45 1.83
C ILE A 115 3.02 -29.78 2.76
N SER A 116 3.38 -28.53 2.49
CA SER A 116 4.30 -27.77 3.33
C SER A 116 3.84 -26.32 3.43
N GLY A 117 4.22 -25.65 4.50
CA GLY A 117 3.83 -24.25 4.68
C GLY A 117 4.36 -23.67 5.97
N SER A 118 3.93 -22.46 6.24
CA SER A 118 4.21 -21.79 7.51
C SER A 118 3.05 -20.91 7.97
N ILE A 119 3.00 -20.68 9.27
CA ILE A 119 2.18 -19.67 9.92
C ILE A 119 3.13 -18.79 10.72
N GLU A 120 3.05 -17.48 10.54
CA GLU A 120 3.89 -16.53 11.25
C GLU A 120 3.04 -15.37 11.78
N TYR A 121 3.23 -15.02 13.05
CA TYR A 121 2.74 -13.78 13.65
C TYR A 121 3.91 -12.84 13.82
N TYR A 122 3.71 -11.57 13.45
CA TYR A 122 4.69 -10.52 13.68
C TYR A 122 4.07 -9.30 14.34
N GLN A 123 4.89 -8.58 15.10
CA GLN A 123 4.59 -7.27 15.64
C GLN A 123 5.78 -6.34 15.41
N LYS A 124 5.52 -5.17 14.84
CA LYS A 124 6.52 -4.12 14.57
C LYS A 124 6.17 -2.87 15.34
N HIS A 125 7.16 -2.31 16.00
CA HIS A 125 7.06 -1.02 16.68
C HIS A 125 8.06 -0.06 16.05
N THR A 126 7.56 0.93 15.33
CA THR A 126 8.39 2.00 14.76
C THR A 126 8.35 3.20 15.69
N LYS A 127 9.52 3.70 16.05
CA LYS A 127 9.71 4.91 16.85
C LYS A 127 10.56 5.92 16.09
N ASP A 128 10.45 7.17 16.51
CA ASP A 128 11.22 8.27 15.92
C ASP A 128 10.93 8.41 14.41
N LEU A 129 9.65 8.25 14.01
CA LEU A 129 9.21 8.40 12.63
C LEU A 129 9.70 9.73 12.05
N LEU A 130 10.36 9.66 10.90
CA LEU A 130 10.82 10.82 10.16
C LEU A 130 9.65 11.42 9.36
N ASN A 131 9.18 12.58 9.80
CA ASN A 131 8.02 13.22 9.17
C ASN A 131 8.19 14.75 9.10
N THR A 132 7.48 15.38 8.15
CA THR A 132 7.40 16.84 8.06
C THR A 132 6.32 17.34 9.00
N VAL A 133 6.70 18.15 9.96
CA VAL A 133 5.81 18.69 10.99
C VAL A 133 5.78 20.21 10.98
N ASN A 134 4.68 20.77 11.42
CA ASN A 134 4.56 22.20 11.68
C ASN A 134 5.30 22.54 12.98
N VAL A 135 6.01 23.64 12.98
CA VAL A 135 6.67 24.20 14.16
C VAL A 135 6.10 25.57 14.49
N ALA A 136 6.25 26.00 15.75
CA ALA A 136 5.78 27.30 16.17
C ALA A 136 6.41 28.43 15.34
N ALA A 137 5.63 29.44 15.02
CA ALA A 137 6.13 30.62 14.29
C ALA A 137 7.31 31.25 15.03
N GLY A 138 8.39 31.52 14.28
CA GLY A 138 9.62 32.12 14.83
C GLY A 138 10.57 31.10 15.51
N SER A 139 10.20 29.83 15.65
CA SER A 139 11.09 28.80 16.22
C SER A 139 12.06 28.20 15.21
N ASN A 140 11.83 28.43 13.92
CA ASN A 140 12.69 27.99 12.82
C ASN A 140 12.55 28.97 11.64
N TYR A 141 13.38 28.82 10.60
CA TYR A 141 13.32 29.68 9.40
C TYR A 141 12.10 29.42 8.52
N THR A 142 11.50 28.23 8.68
CA THR A 142 10.23 27.87 8.05
C THR A 142 9.29 27.34 9.13
N ASN A 143 8.00 27.37 8.87
CA ASN A 143 6.98 26.82 9.76
C ASN A 143 6.78 25.30 9.59
N ARG A 144 7.58 24.66 8.74
CA ARG A 144 7.57 23.19 8.53
C ARG A 144 9.01 22.68 8.43
N ILE A 145 9.32 21.63 9.18
CA ILE A 145 10.63 20.96 9.19
C ILE A 145 10.44 19.43 9.20
N VAL A 146 11.48 18.71 8.75
CA VAL A 146 11.56 17.27 9.00
C VAL A 146 12.03 17.06 10.44
N ALA A 147 11.35 16.21 11.20
CA ALA A 147 11.70 15.88 12.58
C ALA A 147 11.37 14.41 12.88
N ASN A 148 12.04 13.86 13.88
CA ASN A 148 11.72 12.54 14.42
C ASN A 148 10.56 12.66 15.41
N VAL A 149 9.34 12.51 14.91
CA VAL A 149 8.14 12.60 15.73
C VAL A 149 7.20 11.46 15.39
N GLY A 150 6.72 10.81 16.41
CA GLY A 150 5.71 9.80 16.26
C GLY A 150 6.21 8.38 16.45
N THR A 151 5.22 7.54 16.65
CA THR A 151 5.38 6.09 16.78
C THR A 151 4.22 5.39 16.08
N MET A 152 4.49 4.21 15.57
CA MET A 152 3.50 3.39 14.88
C MET A 152 3.64 1.93 15.34
N LYS A 153 2.52 1.25 15.47
CA LYS A 153 2.43 -0.19 15.66
C LYS A 153 1.90 -0.82 14.38
N ASN A 154 2.52 -1.91 13.95
CA ASN A 154 2.03 -2.75 12.88
C ASN A 154 2.08 -4.20 13.36
N GLU A 155 1.04 -4.97 13.10
CA GLU A 155 0.97 -6.39 13.44
C GLU A 155 0.22 -7.16 12.38
N GLY A 156 0.53 -8.45 12.24
CA GLY A 156 -0.11 -9.27 11.25
C GLY A 156 0.15 -10.76 11.43
N VAL A 157 -0.62 -11.52 10.67
CA VAL A 157 -0.47 -12.98 10.54
C VAL A 157 -0.24 -13.31 9.08
N GLU A 158 0.79 -14.07 8.81
CA GLU A 158 1.11 -14.59 7.49
C GLU A 158 0.93 -16.11 7.49
N PHE A 159 0.20 -16.61 6.51
CA PHE A 159 0.04 -18.02 6.26
C PHE A 159 0.43 -18.32 4.82
N ASN A 160 1.22 -19.36 4.63
CA ASN A 160 1.50 -19.90 3.31
C ASN A 160 1.39 -21.42 3.34
N ILE A 161 0.93 -21.98 2.22
CA ILE A 161 0.86 -23.43 2.01
C ILE A 161 1.19 -23.73 0.56
N ASN A 162 2.02 -24.77 0.37
CA ASN A 162 2.31 -25.36 -0.91
C ASN A 162 1.91 -26.83 -0.86
N ALA A 163 1.24 -27.30 -1.90
CA ALA A 163 0.75 -28.68 -1.97
C ALA A 163 0.94 -29.26 -3.36
N VAL A 164 1.52 -30.46 -3.42
CA VAL A 164 1.40 -31.34 -4.57
C VAL A 164 0.05 -32.06 -4.45
N ALA A 165 -1.01 -31.43 -4.96
CA ALA A 165 -2.39 -31.89 -4.77
C ALA A 165 -2.62 -33.27 -5.43
N VAL A 166 -2.10 -33.41 -6.65
CA VAL A 166 -2.15 -34.70 -7.38
C VAL A 166 -0.79 -34.96 -8.01
N GLN A 167 -0.33 -36.19 -7.92
CA GLN A 167 0.88 -36.63 -8.61
C GLN A 167 0.67 -38.07 -9.10
N THR A 168 0.67 -38.23 -10.40
CA THR A 168 0.62 -39.55 -11.09
C THR A 168 1.76 -39.63 -12.10
N LYS A 169 1.86 -40.70 -12.84
CA LYS A 169 2.86 -40.89 -13.89
C LYS A 169 2.77 -39.83 -15.00
N ASP A 170 1.56 -39.42 -15.37
CA ASP A 170 1.29 -38.55 -16.51
C ASP A 170 0.73 -37.16 -16.11
N PHE A 171 0.31 -36.99 -14.86
CA PHE A 171 -0.33 -35.75 -14.39
C PHE A 171 0.20 -35.32 -13.04
N SER A 172 0.54 -34.04 -12.92
CA SER A 172 0.79 -33.37 -11.64
C SER A 172 -0.03 -32.10 -11.53
N TRP A 173 -0.41 -31.78 -10.29
CA TRP A 173 -1.07 -30.54 -9.93
C TRP A 173 -0.44 -29.99 -8.68
N ASP A 174 0.21 -28.83 -8.81
CA ASP A 174 0.88 -28.12 -7.75
C ASP A 174 0.11 -26.83 -7.43
N LEU A 175 -0.12 -26.58 -6.14
CA LEU A 175 -0.82 -25.43 -5.61
C LEU A 175 0.06 -24.69 -4.62
N GLY A 176 0.09 -23.37 -4.73
CA GLY A 176 0.63 -22.48 -3.72
C GLY A 176 -0.43 -21.46 -3.31
N TYR A 177 -0.64 -21.28 -2.01
CA TYR A 177 -1.54 -20.26 -1.48
C TYR A 177 -0.86 -19.48 -0.36
N ASN A 178 -1.04 -18.19 -0.35
CA ASN A 178 -0.62 -17.35 0.75
C ASN A 178 -1.72 -16.35 1.12
N VAL A 179 -1.76 -16.01 2.39
CA VAL A 179 -2.61 -14.93 2.91
C VAL A 179 -1.87 -14.19 4.01
N THR A 180 -1.95 -12.88 3.96
CA THR A 180 -1.44 -11.99 5.01
C THR A 180 -2.60 -11.14 5.50
N TRP A 181 -2.90 -11.23 6.79
CA TRP A 181 -3.68 -10.23 7.51
C TRP A 181 -2.73 -9.23 8.13
N ASN A 182 -3.02 -7.93 7.97
CA ASN A 182 -2.15 -6.86 8.44
C ASN A 182 -2.97 -5.69 8.98
N THR A 183 -2.54 -5.11 10.10
CA THR A 183 -3.10 -3.89 10.63
C THR A 183 -2.00 -2.94 11.09
N SER A 184 -2.21 -1.65 10.87
CA SER A 184 -1.27 -0.60 11.26
C SER A 184 -2.01 0.49 12.01
N ARG A 185 -1.38 1.04 13.05
CA ARG A 185 -1.95 2.13 13.83
C ARG A 185 -0.87 3.11 14.28
N ILE A 186 -1.13 4.38 14.05
CA ILE A 186 -0.31 5.46 14.58
C ILE A 186 -0.62 5.61 16.06
N THR A 187 0.41 5.55 16.92
CA THR A 187 0.24 5.60 18.37
C THR A 187 0.67 6.94 18.97
N LYS A 188 1.51 7.71 18.24
CA LYS A 188 1.97 9.04 18.66
C LYS A 188 2.39 9.85 17.42
N LEU A 189 2.18 11.17 17.42
CA LEU A 189 2.57 12.09 16.35
C LEU A 189 3.23 13.39 16.83
N THR A 190 3.35 13.60 18.14
CA THR A 190 3.94 14.80 18.73
C THR A 190 4.96 14.41 19.77
N ALA A 191 5.95 15.26 20.03
CA ALA A 191 6.93 15.05 21.10
C ALA A 191 6.23 14.95 22.47
N ASN A 192 5.30 15.86 22.74
CA ASN A 192 4.46 15.87 23.95
C ASN A 192 3.02 15.50 23.57
N PHE A 193 2.30 14.87 24.51
CA PHE A 193 0.89 14.57 24.32
C PHE A 193 0.08 15.88 24.13
N ASN A 194 -0.64 15.97 23.01
CA ASN A 194 -1.56 17.06 22.72
C ASN A 194 -2.89 16.46 22.24
N PRO A 195 -3.95 16.46 23.05
CA PRO A 195 -5.23 15.88 22.68
C PRO A 195 -5.93 16.63 21.53
N ASN A 196 -5.59 17.91 21.34
CA ASN A 196 -6.16 18.76 20.29
C ASN A 196 -5.32 18.73 18.99
N TYR A 197 -4.34 17.83 18.88
CA TYR A 197 -3.53 17.73 17.67
C TYR A 197 -4.31 17.02 16.57
N GLU A 198 -4.66 17.77 15.52
CA GLU A 198 -5.50 17.28 14.42
C GLU A 198 -4.78 16.30 13.46
N GLY A 199 -3.52 15.99 13.71
CA GLY A 199 -2.74 15.09 12.85
C GLY A 199 -1.97 15.83 11.76
N ILE A 200 -1.42 15.06 10.81
CA ILE A 200 -0.59 15.54 9.70
C ILE A 200 -1.33 15.28 8.40
N ASP A 201 -1.46 16.31 7.57
CA ASP A 201 -2.04 16.16 6.23
C ASP A 201 -1.23 15.17 5.40
N ALA A 202 -1.94 14.27 4.73
CA ALA A 202 -1.38 13.27 3.85
C ALA A 202 -1.90 13.46 2.40
N GLY A 203 -2.42 12.45 1.74
CA GLY A 203 -2.86 12.52 0.36
C GLY A 203 -3.85 13.65 0.06
N SER A 204 -3.67 14.29 -1.10
CA SER A 204 -4.55 15.35 -1.61
C SER A 204 -4.91 15.13 -3.07
N ALA A 205 -6.11 15.57 -3.46
CA ALA A 205 -6.52 15.59 -4.86
C ALA A 205 -6.02 16.87 -5.55
N SER A 206 -5.78 16.76 -6.87
CA SER A 206 -5.28 17.89 -7.68
C SER A 206 -6.38 18.86 -8.11
N TYR A 207 -7.66 18.53 -7.92
CA TYR A 207 -8.74 19.48 -8.20
C TYR A 207 -8.81 20.55 -7.10
N GLY A 208 -9.21 21.76 -7.48
CA GLY A 208 -9.16 22.93 -6.61
C GLY A 208 -7.71 23.34 -6.33
N SER A 209 -7.46 23.87 -5.14
CA SER A 209 -6.13 24.29 -4.69
C SER A 209 -5.37 23.22 -3.90
N GLY A 210 -5.57 21.94 -4.23
CA GLY A 210 -4.94 20.82 -3.52
C GLY A 210 -5.74 20.41 -2.27
N THR A 211 -6.96 19.89 -2.47
CA THR A 211 -7.82 19.47 -1.37
C THR A 211 -7.24 18.25 -0.66
N VAL A 212 -6.88 18.42 0.62
CA VAL A 212 -6.43 17.31 1.48
C VAL A 212 -7.58 16.35 1.71
N LEU A 213 -7.35 15.05 1.50
CA LEU A 213 -8.35 13.99 1.64
C LEU A 213 -7.96 12.93 2.67
N GLN A 214 -6.72 12.94 3.13
CA GLN A 214 -6.18 11.95 4.06
C GLN A 214 -5.39 12.63 5.17
N LYS A 215 -5.38 12.00 6.34
CA LYS A 215 -4.55 12.42 7.48
C LYS A 215 -3.83 11.25 8.13
N HIS A 216 -2.65 11.54 8.67
CA HIS A 216 -2.03 10.72 9.71
C HIS A 216 -2.53 11.24 11.06
N GLN A 217 -3.31 10.43 11.76
CA GLN A 217 -3.85 10.79 13.08
C GLN A 217 -3.65 9.64 14.07
N VAL A 218 -3.41 10.00 15.33
CA VAL A 218 -3.26 9.03 16.42
C VAL A 218 -4.54 8.21 16.58
N GLY A 219 -4.38 6.89 16.70
CA GLY A 219 -5.50 5.95 16.81
C GLY A 219 -5.95 5.35 15.48
N TYR A 220 -5.51 5.89 14.35
CA TYR A 220 -5.90 5.47 13.01
C TYR A 220 -4.73 4.84 12.23
N ALA A 221 -5.07 4.14 11.14
CA ALA A 221 -4.09 3.68 10.17
C ALA A 221 -3.43 4.88 9.44
N PRO A 222 -2.18 4.75 8.98
CA PRO A 222 -1.59 5.78 8.12
C PRO A 222 -2.47 6.09 6.90
N SER A 223 -2.53 7.36 6.52
CA SER A 223 -3.30 7.83 5.35
C SER A 223 -4.80 7.48 5.41
N THR A 224 -5.39 7.44 6.61
CA THR A 224 -6.84 7.31 6.77
C THR A 224 -7.54 8.50 6.14
N TYR A 225 -8.66 8.25 5.46
CA TYR A 225 -9.43 9.31 4.80
C TYR A 225 -10.13 10.21 5.82
N TRP A 226 -10.01 11.52 5.57
CA TRP A 226 -10.58 12.60 6.37
C TRP A 226 -11.49 13.46 5.48
N LEU A 227 -12.79 13.20 5.55
CA LEU A 227 -13.77 13.60 4.56
C LEU A 227 -14.99 14.25 5.22
N PHE A 228 -15.75 15.01 4.42
CA PHE A 228 -17.12 15.38 4.79
C PHE A 228 -18.05 14.18 4.65
N GLN A 229 -19.10 14.15 5.46
CA GLN A 229 -20.16 13.15 5.35
C GLN A 229 -21.22 13.64 4.37
N GLN A 230 -21.53 12.84 3.34
CA GLN A 230 -22.57 13.14 2.36
C GLN A 230 -23.97 13.06 2.97
N VAL A 231 -24.86 13.97 2.60
CA VAL A 231 -26.29 13.92 2.93
C VAL A 231 -27.03 13.13 1.86
N TYR A 232 -27.92 12.23 2.29
CA TYR A 232 -28.79 11.45 1.41
C TYR A 232 -30.24 11.77 1.67
N ASP A 233 -31.08 11.69 0.61
CA ASP A 233 -32.54 11.79 0.71
C ASP A 233 -33.17 10.51 1.31
N GLU A 234 -34.49 10.51 1.48
CA GLU A 234 -35.24 9.36 2.02
C GLU A 234 -35.19 8.12 1.09
N TYR A 235 -34.81 8.29 -0.15
CA TYR A 235 -34.66 7.22 -1.15
C TYR A 235 -33.20 6.71 -1.26
N GLY A 236 -32.27 7.30 -0.49
CA GLY A 236 -30.86 6.95 -0.53
C GLY A 236 -30.07 7.61 -1.66
N ASN A 237 -30.63 8.61 -2.34
CA ASN A 237 -29.89 9.37 -3.36
C ASN A 237 -29.06 10.48 -2.68
N PRO A 238 -27.84 10.76 -3.17
CA PRO A 238 -27.03 11.83 -2.60
C PRO A 238 -27.66 13.20 -2.94
N VAL A 239 -27.82 14.03 -1.92
CA VAL A 239 -28.32 15.41 -2.09
C VAL A 239 -27.18 16.28 -2.61
N GLN A 240 -27.42 16.96 -3.74
CA GLN A 240 -26.40 17.79 -4.37
C GLN A 240 -26.01 18.99 -3.50
N ASN A 241 -24.70 19.22 -3.37
CA ASN A 241 -24.08 20.32 -2.58
C ASN A 241 -24.45 20.31 -1.09
N ALA A 242 -24.89 19.17 -0.55
CA ALA A 242 -25.22 19.02 0.85
C ALA A 242 -24.26 18.04 1.52
N VAL A 243 -23.61 18.49 2.57
CA VAL A 243 -22.82 17.67 3.50
C VAL A 243 -23.32 17.92 4.93
N VAL A 244 -23.05 16.98 5.82
CA VAL A 244 -23.53 17.05 7.20
C VAL A 244 -22.72 18.10 7.99
N ASP A 245 -23.42 19.03 8.64
CA ASP A 245 -22.89 19.89 9.70
C ASP A 245 -22.76 19.03 10.96
N ARG A 246 -21.52 18.57 11.23
CA ARG A 246 -21.28 17.60 12.31
C ARG A 246 -21.16 18.24 13.68
N ASN A 247 -20.71 19.49 13.74
CA ASN A 247 -20.57 20.24 14.97
C ASN A 247 -21.82 21.05 15.34
N ASN A 248 -22.82 21.14 14.42
CA ASN A 248 -24.08 21.86 14.53
C ASN A 248 -23.91 23.37 14.80
N ASP A 249 -22.89 23.98 14.17
CA ASP A 249 -22.66 25.42 14.30
C ASP A 249 -23.35 26.26 13.21
N GLY A 250 -24.01 25.61 12.25
CA GLY A 250 -24.72 26.21 11.13
C GLY A 250 -23.80 26.64 9.98
N GLN A 251 -22.53 26.27 9.99
CA GLN A 251 -21.57 26.55 8.95
C GLN A 251 -20.82 25.29 8.54
N ILE A 252 -20.68 25.04 7.26
CA ILE A 252 -19.86 23.93 6.76
C ILE A 252 -18.41 24.36 6.62
N THR A 253 -17.56 23.77 7.46
CA THR A 253 -16.11 24.08 7.51
C THR A 253 -15.30 22.80 7.61
N ALA A 254 -13.97 22.91 7.66
CA ALA A 254 -13.09 21.76 7.88
C ALA A 254 -13.35 21.03 9.23
N ALA A 255 -14.01 21.69 10.19
CA ALA A 255 -14.39 21.10 11.48
C ALA A 255 -15.48 20.03 11.34
N ASP A 256 -16.22 20.01 10.22
CA ASP A 256 -17.26 19.02 9.93
C ASP A 256 -16.74 17.75 9.28
N ARG A 257 -15.45 17.73 8.94
CA ARG A 257 -14.81 16.53 8.43
C ARG A 257 -14.58 15.52 9.55
N TYR A 258 -14.57 14.25 9.18
CA TYR A 258 -14.34 13.15 10.12
C TYR A 258 -13.34 12.13 9.57
N MET A 259 -12.71 11.41 10.47
CA MET A 259 -11.88 10.25 10.12
C MET A 259 -12.80 9.06 9.83
N THR A 260 -12.71 8.52 8.63
CA THR A 260 -13.66 7.50 8.12
C THR A 260 -13.37 6.08 8.61
N ASP A 261 -12.29 5.83 9.35
CA ASP A 261 -11.74 4.49 9.62
C ASP A 261 -11.39 3.68 8.36
N LYS A 262 -11.37 4.32 7.19
CA LYS A 262 -11.02 3.71 5.91
C LYS A 262 -9.65 4.21 5.45
N SER A 263 -8.83 3.28 4.97
CA SER A 263 -7.49 3.59 4.46
C SER A 263 -7.25 2.91 3.10
N PRO A 264 -6.22 3.31 2.36
CA PRO A 264 -5.84 2.62 1.13
C PRO A 264 -5.18 1.26 1.38
N MET A 265 -4.81 0.96 2.64
CA MET A 265 -4.19 -0.30 3.00
C MET A 265 -5.25 -1.39 3.12
N ALA A 266 -4.98 -2.55 2.54
CA ALA A 266 -5.87 -3.69 2.68
C ALA A 266 -5.70 -4.37 4.04
N ASP A 267 -6.79 -4.96 4.54
CA ASP A 267 -6.76 -5.83 5.71
C ASP A 267 -6.17 -7.19 5.36
N PHE A 268 -6.46 -7.70 4.13
CA PHE A 268 -5.97 -8.98 3.65
C PHE A 268 -5.34 -8.85 2.26
N TYR A 269 -4.17 -9.47 2.12
CA TYR A 269 -3.51 -9.73 0.86
C TYR A 269 -3.45 -11.23 0.63
N MET A 270 -3.85 -11.71 -0.55
CA MET A 270 -3.90 -13.12 -0.87
C MET A 270 -3.27 -13.39 -2.23
N GLY A 271 -2.61 -14.54 -2.33
CA GLY A 271 -2.06 -15.06 -3.57
C GLY A 271 -2.37 -16.53 -3.75
N LEU A 272 -2.71 -16.94 -4.97
CA LEU A 272 -2.88 -18.33 -5.37
C LEU A 272 -2.10 -18.56 -6.66
N SER A 273 -1.22 -19.55 -6.64
CA SER A 273 -0.56 -20.09 -7.82
C SER A 273 -1.04 -21.52 -8.07
N SER A 274 -1.28 -21.86 -9.31
CA SER A 274 -1.69 -23.21 -9.70
C SER A 274 -0.95 -23.62 -10.96
N GLN A 275 -0.32 -24.81 -10.91
CA GLN A 275 0.43 -25.37 -12.02
C GLN A 275 -0.05 -26.80 -12.27
N PHE A 276 -0.51 -27.06 -13.49
CA PHE A 276 -0.88 -28.38 -13.98
C PHE A 276 0.14 -28.83 -14.99
N THR A 277 0.52 -30.09 -14.93
CA THR A 277 1.33 -30.74 -15.96
C THR A 277 0.64 -32.03 -16.37
N TYR A 278 0.36 -32.20 -17.65
CA TYR A 278 -0.21 -33.42 -18.20
C TYR A 278 0.60 -33.85 -19.41
N LYS A 279 1.42 -34.92 -19.23
CA LYS A 279 2.36 -35.39 -20.25
C LYS A 279 3.27 -34.23 -20.73
N ASN A 280 3.02 -33.76 -21.95
CA ASN A 280 3.79 -32.70 -22.59
C ASN A 280 3.16 -31.32 -22.45
N TRP A 281 1.97 -31.21 -21.84
CA TRP A 281 1.27 -29.96 -21.62
C TRP A 281 1.53 -29.43 -20.23
N ASP A 282 1.66 -28.12 -20.13
CA ASP A 282 1.69 -27.41 -18.86
C ASP A 282 0.72 -26.21 -18.91
N LEU A 283 -0.04 -26.02 -17.84
CA LEU A 283 -0.95 -24.90 -17.63
C LEU A 283 -0.67 -24.28 -16.26
N GLY A 284 -0.31 -23.03 -16.24
CA GLY A 284 -0.08 -22.29 -15.01
C GLY A 284 -0.85 -20.98 -14.96
N PHE A 285 -1.32 -20.58 -13.78
CA PHE A 285 -1.91 -19.29 -13.57
C PHE A 285 -1.66 -18.75 -12.16
N ASN A 286 -1.72 -17.44 -12.00
CA ASN A 286 -1.61 -16.74 -10.74
C ASN A 286 -2.80 -15.82 -10.51
N LEU A 287 -3.39 -15.95 -9.33
CA LEU A 287 -4.43 -15.07 -8.81
C LEU A 287 -3.89 -14.31 -7.62
N ARG A 288 -4.32 -13.08 -7.44
CA ARG A 288 -4.12 -12.33 -6.20
C ARG A 288 -5.36 -11.53 -5.85
N ALA A 289 -5.53 -11.29 -4.56
CA ALA A 289 -6.61 -10.49 -4.04
C ALA A 289 -6.09 -9.50 -3.01
N SER A 290 -6.75 -8.35 -2.98
CA SER A 290 -6.61 -7.33 -1.94
C SER A 290 -7.99 -7.04 -1.40
N ILE A 291 -8.17 -7.10 -0.08
CA ILE A 291 -9.49 -6.98 0.55
C ILE A 291 -9.43 -5.99 1.70
N GLY A 292 -10.39 -5.08 1.76
CA GLY A 292 -10.53 -4.08 2.82
C GLY A 292 -9.88 -2.74 2.49
N ASN A 293 -9.19 -2.62 1.35
CA ASN A 293 -8.65 -1.34 0.89
C ASN A 293 -9.73 -0.45 0.28
N TYR A 294 -9.56 0.86 0.47
CA TYR A 294 -10.42 1.88 -0.09
C TYR A 294 -9.63 2.82 -0.99
N VAL A 295 -10.29 3.37 -1.99
CA VAL A 295 -9.75 4.36 -2.92
C VAL A 295 -10.71 5.53 -3.01
N TYR A 296 -10.18 6.74 -2.94
CA TYR A 296 -10.94 7.94 -3.22
C TYR A 296 -10.94 8.21 -4.72
N ASN A 297 -12.12 8.13 -5.34
CA ASN A 297 -12.30 8.30 -6.79
C ASN A 297 -12.39 9.80 -7.14
N ALA A 298 -11.24 10.46 -7.22
CA ALA A 298 -11.15 11.88 -7.52
C ALA A 298 -11.59 12.20 -8.94
N SER A 299 -11.45 11.25 -9.87
CA SER A 299 -11.95 11.39 -11.25
C SER A 299 -13.48 11.50 -11.30
N ASN A 300 -14.18 10.73 -10.45
CA ASN A 300 -15.63 10.85 -10.32
C ASN A 300 -16.03 12.10 -9.53
N ALA A 301 -15.25 12.51 -8.54
CA ALA A 301 -15.53 13.73 -7.77
C ALA A 301 -15.40 15.00 -8.62
N ASP A 302 -14.42 15.05 -9.51
CA ASP A 302 -14.20 16.22 -10.39
C ASP A 302 -15.14 16.22 -11.59
N GLY A 303 -15.36 15.05 -12.24
CA GLY A 303 -16.21 14.90 -13.41
C GLY A 303 -17.67 14.53 -13.11
N GLY A 304 -18.06 14.44 -11.84
CA GLY A 304 -19.33 13.87 -11.38
C GLY A 304 -20.57 14.76 -11.54
N SER A 305 -20.52 15.84 -12.34
CA SER A 305 -21.68 16.71 -12.59
C SER A 305 -21.86 17.00 -14.08
N LEU A 306 -23.12 17.18 -14.51
CA LEU A 306 -23.45 17.47 -15.89
C LEU A 306 -23.00 18.86 -16.33
N ASN A 307 -22.84 19.81 -15.43
CA ASN A 307 -22.47 21.19 -15.75
C ASN A 307 -21.01 21.40 -16.15
N SER A 308 -20.13 20.42 -15.92
CA SER A 308 -18.78 20.43 -16.51
C SER A 308 -18.80 20.36 -18.06
N PHE A 309 -19.98 20.17 -18.65
CA PHE A 309 -20.19 20.03 -20.06
C PHE A 309 -20.25 21.36 -20.86
N GLY A 310 -20.59 22.47 -20.22
CA GLY A 310 -20.99 23.69 -20.92
C GLY A 310 -19.99 24.84 -21.02
N ASN A 311 -18.87 24.80 -20.26
CA ASN A 311 -18.10 26.02 -20.03
C ASN A 311 -16.82 26.20 -20.87
N GLN A 312 -16.52 25.31 -21.81
CA GLN A 312 -15.23 25.34 -22.51
C GLN A 312 -15.31 25.45 -24.03
N GLY A 313 -16.48 25.68 -24.61
CA GLY A 313 -16.61 25.83 -26.08
C GLY A 313 -16.21 24.60 -26.88
N SER A 314 -15.89 23.49 -26.26
CA SER A 314 -15.56 22.21 -26.87
C SER A 314 -16.53 21.13 -26.41
N ILE A 315 -16.89 20.21 -27.31
CA ILE A 315 -17.65 19.01 -26.97
C ILE A 315 -16.70 18.11 -26.19
N SER A 316 -16.86 18.05 -24.88
CA SER A 316 -16.14 17.11 -24.01
C SER A 316 -17.08 16.00 -23.56
N ASN A 317 -16.57 14.77 -23.52
CA ASN A 317 -17.27 13.66 -22.91
C ASN A 317 -17.38 13.87 -21.41
N TYR A 318 -18.60 13.78 -20.88
CA TYR A 318 -18.77 13.73 -19.43
C TYR A 318 -18.71 12.30 -18.91
N ASN A 319 -18.35 12.19 -17.63
CA ASN A 319 -18.28 10.91 -16.97
C ASN A 319 -19.68 10.30 -16.92
N LYS A 320 -19.86 9.14 -17.56
CA LYS A 320 -21.13 8.37 -17.56
C LYS A 320 -21.70 8.20 -16.15
N LYS A 321 -20.85 8.08 -15.14
CA LYS A 321 -21.22 7.91 -13.74
C LYS A 321 -21.80 9.16 -13.08
N ALA A 322 -21.56 10.36 -13.62
CA ALA A 322 -22.30 11.55 -13.21
C ALA A 322 -23.80 11.37 -13.41
N VAL A 323 -24.18 10.70 -14.50
CA VAL A 323 -25.60 10.40 -14.81
C VAL A 323 -26.10 9.18 -14.01
N GLU A 324 -25.30 8.15 -13.90
CA GLU A 324 -25.72 6.86 -13.33
C GLU A 324 -25.66 6.81 -11.79
N LYS A 325 -24.75 7.55 -11.16
CA LYS A 325 -24.52 7.50 -9.69
C LYS A 325 -25.03 8.73 -8.95
N THR A 326 -24.76 9.92 -9.45
CA THR A 326 -25.04 11.15 -8.70
C THR A 326 -26.29 11.86 -9.19
N GLY A 327 -26.56 11.86 -10.49
CA GLY A 327 -27.62 12.65 -11.09
C GLY A 327 -27.40 14.17 -10.95
N PHE A 328 -26.22 14.63 -10.56
CA PHE A 328 -25.95 16.03 -10.29
C PHE A 328 -25.96 16.87 -11.55
N ILE A 329 -26.77 17.93 -11.54
CA ILE A 329 -26.93 18.87 -12.64
C ILE A 329 -25.92 20.01 -12.52
N LEU A 330 -25.69 20.53 -11.32
CA LEU A 330 -24.78 21.63 -11.05
C LEU A 330 -23.38 21.11 -10.73
N THR A 331 -22.38 21.98 -10.84
CA THR A 331 -21.02 21.67 -10.35
C THR A 331 -21.07 21.39 -8.85
N SER A 332 -20.46 20.29 -8.40
CA SER A 332 -20.35 19.96 -7.00
C SER A 332 -19.49 20.99 -6.26
N SER A 333 -19.91 21.36 -5.04
CA SER A 333 -19.12 22.23 -4.16
C SER A 333 -17.78 21.57 -3.79
N ALA A 334 -16.84 22.37 -3.27
CA ALA A 334 -15.55 21.85 -2.82
C ALA A 334 -15.72 20.85 -1.66
N GLU A 335 -16.69 21.09 -0.78
CA GLU A 335 -17.04 20.24 0.35
C GLU A 335 -17.60 18.89 -0.14
N GLN A 336 -18.53 18.92 -1.09
CA GLN A 336 -19.08 17.70 -1.68
C GLN A 336 -18.02 16.91 -2.45
N LYS A 337 -17.14 17.59 -3.20
CA LYS A 337 -16.00 16.97 -3.85
C LYS A 337 -15.00 16.36 -2.84
N ALA A 338 -15.03 16.73 -1.58
CA ALA A 338 -14.22 16.17 -0.51
C ALA A 338 -15.04 15.30 0.45
N SER A 339 -16.18 14.74 -0.01
CA SER A 339 -17.04 13.91 0.81
C SER A 339 -16.78 12.41 0.61
N ASP A 340 -17.32 11.62 1.52
CA ASP A 340 -17.28 10.16 1.50
C ASP A 340 -18.13 9.52 0.37
N LEU A 341 -18.90 10.32 -0.36
CA LEU A 341 -19.64 9.89 -1.56
C LEU A 341 -18.73 9.22 -2.60
N PHE A 342 -17.50 9.71 -2.72
CA PHE A 342 -16.53 9.24 -3.71
C PHE A 342 -15.48 8.29 -3.12
N LEU A 343 -15.62 7.92 -1.85
CA LEU A 343 -14.78 6.92 -1.21
C LEU A 343 -15.34 5.52 -1.50
N GLU A 344 -14.62 4.74 -2.27
CA GLU A 344 -15.09 3.44 -2.74
C GLU A 344 -14.26 2.29 -2.18
N ASN A 345 -14.92 1.16 -1.90
CA ASN A 345 -14.23 -0.08 -1.60
C ASN A 345 -13.52 -0.58 -2.86
N ALA A 346 -12.22 -0.68 -2.82
CA ALA A 346 -11.36 -1.09 -3.92
C ALA A 346 -10.84 -2.53 -3.78
N SER A 347 -11.52 -3.34 -2.98
CA SER A 347 -11.21 -4.78 -2.90
C SER A 347 -11.33 -5.42 -4.28
N PHE A 348 -10.40 -6.33 -4.58
CA PHE A 348 -10.40 -7.01 -5.87
C PHE A 348 -9.87 -8.43 -5.79
N LEU A 349 -10.26 -9.24 -6.79
CA LEU A 349 -9.62 -10.48 -7.20
C LEU A 349 -9.13 -10.32 -8.63
N LYS A 350 -7.85 -10.57 -8.88
CA LYS A 350 -7.21 -10.41 -10.18
C LYS A 350 -6.49 -11.69 -10.60
N MET A 351 -6.65 -12.08 -11.87
CA MET A 351 -5.77 -13.05 -12.50
C MET A 351 -4.68 -12.29 -13.24
N ASP A 352 -3.46 -12.33 -12.70
CA ASP A 352 -2.32 -11.60 -13.25
C ASP A 352 -1.84 -12.21 -14.55
N ASN A 353 -1.76 -13.53 -14.60
CA ASN A 353 -1.32 -14.25 -15.78
C ASN A 353 -1.92 -15.65 -15.86
N ILE A 354 -1.98 -16.17 -17.09
CA ILE A 354 -2.23 -17.57 -17.42
C ILE A 354 -1.30 -17.96 -18.57
N THR A 355 -0.71 -19.14 -18.49
CA THR A 355 0.20 -19.66 -19.54
C THR A 355 -0.14 -21.10 -19.83
N LEU A 356 -0.34 -21.43 -21.11
CA LEU A 356 -0.46 -22.77 -21.61
C LEU A 356 0.78 -23.08 -22.45
N GLY A 357 1.48 -24.15 -22.13
CA GLY A 357 2.68 -24.61 -22.82
C GLY A 357 2.54 -26.03 -23.35
N TYR A 358 3.25 -26.30 -24.43
CA TYR A 358 3.45 -27.65 -24.96
C TYR A 358 4.91 -27.90 -25.24
N THR A 359 5.49 -28.91 -24.61
CA THR A 359 6.88 -29.33 -24.78
C THR A 359 6.94 -30.49 -25.75
N PHE A 360 7.66 -30.33 -26.85
CA PHE A 360 7.89 -31.39 -27.82
C PHE A 360 9.33 -31.91 -27.73
N LYS A 361 9.47 -33.22 -27.86
CA LYS A 361 10.77 -33.90 -27.93
C LYS A 361 10.91 -34.53 -29.30
N LYS A 362 12.14 -34.50 -29.85
CA LYS A 362 12.47 -35.13 -31.15
C LYS A 362 11.60 -34.61 -32.31
N PHE A 363 11.49 -33.30 -32.45
CA PHE A 363 10.80 -32.68 -33.57
C PHE A 363 11.76 -32.50 -34.74
N ILE A 364 11.46 -33.08 -35.91
CA ILE A 364 12.27 -33.10 -37.14
C ILE A 364 13.55 -33.95 -37.00
N THR A 365 14.32 -33.79 -35.92
CA THR A 365 15.55 -34.58 -35.63
C THR A 365 15.56 -35.08 -34.20
N ASP A 366 16.31 -36.15 -33.90
CA ASP A 366 16.44 -36.67 -32.52
C ASP A 366 17.07 -35.68 -31.53
N LYS A 367 17.71 -34.62 -32.02
CA LYS A 367 18.42 -33.61 -31.25
C LYS A 367 17.54 -32.36 -30.98
N LEU A 368 16.51 -32.14 -31.81
CA LEU A 368 15.66 -30.95 -31.67
C LEU A 368 14.52 -31.19 -30.68
N SER A 369 14.55 -30.45 -29.61
CA SER A 369 13.45 -30.34 -28.65
C SER A 369 13.05 -28.87 -28.44
N GLY A 370 11.87 -28.63 -27.93
CA GLY A 370 11.49 -27.26 -27.66
C GLY A 370 10.15 -27.16 -26.93
N ARG A 371 9.76 -25.94 -26.63
CA ARG A 371 8.49 -25.61 -26.02
C ARG A 371 7.84 -24.44 -26.75
N ILE A 372 6.56 -24.62 -27.11
CA ILE A 372 5.72 -23.54 -27.57
C ILE A 372 4.78 -23.13 -26.42
N SER A 373 4.56 -21.85 -26.23
CA SER A 373 3.68 -21.38 -25.16
C SER A 373 2.87 -20.17 -25.60
N VAL A 374 1.64 -20.09 -25.08
CA VAL A 374 0.78 -18.93 -25.20
C VAL A 374 0.53 -18.43 -23.79
N SER A 375 0.75 -17.15 -23.55
CA SER A 375 0.47 -16.53 -22.26
C SER A 375 -0.37 -15.26 -22.43
N MET A 376 -1.16 -14.99 -21.41
CA MET A 376 -1.95 -13.78 -21.27
C MET A 376 -1.65 -13.14 -19.94
N GLN A 377 -1.41 -11.83 -19.94
CA GLN A 377 -1.23 -11.02 -18.74
C GLN A 377 -2.44 -10.09 -18.55
N ASN A 378 -2.72 -9.72 -17.30
CA ASN A 378 -3.88 -8.92 -16.91
C ASN A 378 -5.19 -9.52 -17.42
N VAL A 379 -5.42 -10.80 -17.07
CA VAL A 379 -6.48 -11.64 -17.67
C VAL A 379 -7.86 -11.09 -17.31
N PHE A 380 -8.12 -10.89 -16.02
CA PHE A 380 -9.34 -10.24 -15.53
C PHE A 380 -9.11 -9.63 -14.15
N THR A 381 -9.99 -8.68 -13.81
CA THR A 381 -10.12 -8.11 -12.46
C THR A 381 -11.60 -8.13 -12.07
N ILE A 382 -11.91 -8.69 -10.92
CA ILE A 382 -13.25 -8.68 -10.32
C ILE A 382 -13.20 -7.69 -9.16
N THR A 383 -13.99 -6.62 -9.22
CA THR A 383 -14.03 -5.57 -8.20
C THR A 383 -15.38 -4.87 -8.22
N LYS A 384 -15.74 -4.24 -7.09
CA LYS A 384 -16.86 -3.29 -7.01
C LYS A 384 -16.41 -1.83 -7.23
N TYR A 385 -15.10 -1.60 -7.28
CA TYR A 385 -14.56 -0.29 -7.56
C TYR A 385 -15.00 0.21 -8.93
N SER A 386 -15.45 1.44 -8.97
CA SER A 386 -16.07 1.99 -10.17
C SER A 386 -15.09 2.67 -11.13
N GLY A 387 -13.84 2.92 -10.69
CA GLY A 387 -12.75 3.44 -11.53
C GLY A 387 -12.16 2.41 -12.48
N LEU A 388 -11.11 2.80 -13.19
CA LEU A 388 -10.46 1.95 -14.22
C LEU A 388 -9.69 0.76 -13.66
N ASP A 389 -8.99 0.96 -12.53
CA ASP A 389 -8.19 -0.08 -11.89
C ASP A 389 -8.23 0.13 -10.36
N PRO A 390 -8.65 -0.87 -9.56
CA PRO A 390 -8.66 -0.78 -8.10
C PRO A 390 -7.25 -0.73 -7.48
N GLU A 391 -6.20 -1.00 -8.25
CA GLU A 391 -4.79 -0.91 -7.85
C GLU A 391 -4.15 0.44 -8.22
N CYS A 392 -4.95 1.48 -8.31
CA CYS A 392 -4.44 2.84 -8.39
C CYS A 392 -3.89 3.29 -7.02
N ASP A 393 -3.24 4.46 -7.00
CA ASP A 393 -2.88 5.13 -5.76
C ASP A 393 -4.11 5.38 -4.88
N ALA A 394 -3.91 5.69 -3.62
CA ALA A 394 -4.97 5.97 -2.66
C ALA A 394 -6.05 6.96 -3.16
N ILE A 395 -5.66 7.85 -4.07
CA ILE A 395 -6.53 8.85 -4.71
C ILE A 395 -6.42 8.67 -6.22
N ASP A 396 -7.49 8.18 -6.84
CA ASP A 396 -7.56 7.95 -8.30
C ASP A 396 -7.78 9.28 -9.04
N GLN A 397 -6.73 9.74 -9.73
CA GLN A 397 -6.72 10.99 -10.51
C GLN A 397 -6.49 10.74 -12.00
N ASN A 398 -7.18 9.79 -12.61
CA ASN A 398 -7.02 9.38 -14.01
C ASN A 398 -5.73 8.60 -14.30
N ILE A 399 -5.76 7.34 -13.98
CA ILE A 399 -4.69 6.40 -14.37
C ILE A 399 -4.92 5.87 -15.80
N TRP A 400 -3.83 5.48 -16.44
CA TRP A 400 -3.92 4.73 -17.67
C TRP A 400 -4.37 3.29 -17.39
N PRO A 401 -5.36 2.74 -18.12
CA PRO A 401 -5.76 1.36 -17.95
C PRO A 401 -4.61 0.40 -18.30
N ARG A 402 -4.39 -0.61 -17.47
CA ARG A 402 -3.37 -1.63 -17.76
C ARG A 402 -3.80 -2.48 -18.96
N PRO A 403 -2.95 -2.63 -19.98
CA PRO A 403 -3.30 -3.43 -21.15
C PRO A 403 -3.33 -4.91 -20.85
N ARG A 404 -4.16 -5.64 -21.59
CA ARG A 404 -4.05 -7.09 -21.69
C ARG A 404 -2.98 -7.42 -22.71
N THR A 405 -2.03 -8.27 -22.34
CA THR A 405 -0.92 -8.63 -23.22
C THR A 405 -1.00 -10.11 -23.54
N PHE A 406 -0.96 -10.44 -24.83
CA PHE A 406 -0.86 -11.81 -25.33
C PHE A 406 0.55 -12.05 -25.87
N THR A 407 1.17 -13.14 -25.46
CA THR A 407 2.52 -13.50 -25.87
C THR A 407 2.53 -14.92 -26.42
N LEU A 408 3.10 -15.08 -27.62
CA LEU A 408 3.48 -16.38 -28.17
C LEU A 408 4.98 -16.58 -27.98
N GLY A 409 5.35 -17.63 -27.29
CA GLY A 409 6.76 -17.99 -27.04
C GLY A 409 7.13 -19.28 -27.76
N LEU A 410 8.32 -19.31 -28.37
CA LEU A 410 8.95 -20.49 -28.91
C LEU A 410 10.37 -20.60 -28.36
N ASN A 411 10.65 -21.71 -27.69
CA ASN A 411 11.97 -22.04 -27.17
C ASN A 411 12.47 -23.32 -27.87
N LEU A 412 13.63 -23.28 -28.47
CA LEU A 412 14.23 -24.42 -29.21
C LEU A 412 15.58 -24.77 -28.61
N ASN A 413 15.81 -26.07 -28.39
CA ASN A 413 17.07 -26.64 -27.93
C ASN A 413 17.59 -27.59 -29.04
N PHE A 414 18.85 -27.38 -29.44
CA PHE A 414 19.51 -28.09 -30.51
C PHE A 414 20.57 -29.08 -30.00
#